data_31561acc89c9138c5bbe01e89c777070
#
_entry.id   31561acc89c9138c5bbe01e89c777070
#
_cell.length_a   1.000
_cell.length_b   1.000
_cell.length_c   1.000
_cell.angle_alpha   90.00
_cell.angle_beta   90.00
_cell.angle_gamma   90.00
#
_symmetry.space_group_name_H-M   'P 1'
#
loop_
_entity.id
_entity.type
_entity.pdbx_description
1 polymer ?
#
loop_
_entity_poly.entity_id
_entity_poly.type
_entity_poly.pdbx_seq_one_letter_code
_entity_poly.pdbx_strand_id
1 'polypeptide(L)'
;DLDDTLLGNSQKAFIPEYLSALGQHLAPYVDPDKMVPTLLAATRQMMVAGTAERTLEETFSTAFYPPLGLDRAAIRPVLDNFYANHYSRLSTMTHQRPEAIDLIRQSLERGYRVGISTSPLFPRTATMQRLEWAGLSAQDYPFQLISTFETFHFAKPEPAYFAEFLAQMGWPEGPVLVVGDDIKMDVLPAQDCGLPVFWTPVEPSAKWELSSPPPPQGKLSDVLVWLDQTPPENLSPDLFQPAALKAILRATPAALDTLTRQLATRQWNIRPTQNEWCATEILCHLRDVEQEVNLPRLKHCLIEDNPFIAGRTTDHWAEERSYIQQNLPEALVAFRSHRKRLLQILEPACIEVVPHANRRQRQQRGTNRQHRIQPSPGKAQHTVGSFFSCRRRSFGCVLARAGVG
;
A
#
# COMPACT_ATOMS: atom_id res chain seq x y z
N ASP A 1 0.92 10.08 7.58
CA ASP A 1 1.27 10.96 6.47
C ASP A 1 2.41 11.89 6.83
N LEU A 2 3.01 12.61 5.84
CA LEU A 2 4.15 13.51 6.07
C LEU A 2 3.76 14.99 5.88
N ASP A 3 3.45 15.39 4.66
CA ASP A 3 3.17 16.80 4.33
C ASP A 3 1.85 17.24 4.96
N ASP A 4 1.84 18.40 5.60
CA ASP A 4 0.72 18.94 6.39
C ASP A 4 0.27 18.07 7.60
N THR A 5 0.82 16.86 7.75
CA THR A 5 0.64 16.01 8.94
C THR A 5 1.84 16.11 9.89
N LEU A 6 2.98 15.54 9.56
CA LEU A 6 4.19 15.57 10.41
C LEU A 6 5.07 16.80 10.12
N LEU A 7 5.10 17.26 8.87
CA LEU A 7 5.78 18.48 8.43
C LEU A 7 4.73 19.54 8.12
N GLY A 8 4.85 20.73 8.72
CA GLY A 8 4.03 21.86 8.29
C GLY A 8 4.48 22.34 6.92
N ASN A 9 3.69 22.06 5.89
CA ASN A 9 4.03 22.29 4.50
C ASN A 9 2.78 22.58 3.66
N SER A 10 2.47 23.84 3.43
CA SER A 10 1.36 24.19 2.56
C SER A 10 1.64 23.78 1.10
N GLN A 11 1.01 22.71 0.65
CA GLN A 11 1.11 22.23 -0.74
C GLN A 11 0.82 23.32 -1.75
N LYS A 12 -0.13 24.21 -1.46
CA LYS A 12 -0.49 25.35 -2.35
C LYS A 12 0.65 26.33 -2.54
N ALA A 13 1.50 26.54 -1.54
CA ALA A 13 2.65 27.42 -1.63
C ALA A 13 3.90 26.67 -2.13
N PHE A 14 4.11 25.45 -1.66
CA PHE A 14 5.30 24.66 -1.93
C PHE A 14 5.41 24.22 -3.40
N ILE A 15 4.33 23.70 -4.00
CA ILE A 15 4.38 23.13 -5.35
C ILE A 15 4.78 24.15 -6.41
N PRO A 16 4.22 25.39 -6.45
CA PRO A 16 4.66 26.41 -7.43
C PRO A 16 6.15 26.74 -7.32
N GLU A 17 6.68 26.89 -6.12
CA GLU A 17 8.11 27.19 -5.92
C GLU A 17 9.00 26.02 -6.31
N TYR A 18 8.61 24.79 -5.97
CA TYR A 18 9.29 23.58 -6.43
C TYR A 18 9.34 23.51 -7.96
N LEU A 19 8.22 23.75 -8.66
CA LEU A 19 8.14 23.73 -10.12
C LEU A 19 9.00 24.84 -10.74
N SER A 20 9.00 26.04 -10.14
CA SER A 20 9.85 27.16 -10.57
C SER A 20 11.33 26.82 -10.42
N ALA A 21 11.75 26.33 -9.26
CA ALA A 21 13.14 25.96 -8.99
C ALA A 21 13.63 24.83 -9.91
N LEU A 22 12.82 23.79 -10.10
CA LEU A 22 13.14 22.69 -11.01
C LEU A 22 13.19 23.15 -12.46
N GLY A 23 12.24 23.99 -12.87
CA GLY A 23 12.19 24.57 -14.21
C GLY A 23 13.44 25.39 -14.54
N GLN A 24 13.88 26.25 -13.62
CA GLN A 24 15.10 27.04 -13.76
C GLN A 24 16.34 26.11 -13.86
N HIS A 25 16.39 25.06 -13.04
CA HIS A 25 17.51 24.12 -13.06
C HIS A 25 17.60 23.31 -14.37
N LEU A 26 16.45 22.95 -14.94
CA LEU A 26 16.37 22.18 -16.18
C LEU A 26 16.35 23.05 -17.44
N ALA A 27 16.24 24.38 -17.36
CA ALA A 27 16.18 25.29 -18.51
C ALA A 27 17.32 25.12 -19.54
N PRO A 28 18.57 24.77 -19.17
CA PRO A 28 19.61 24.48 -20.15
C PRO A 28 19.37 23.23 -21.00
N TYR A 29 18.48 22.33 -20.57
CA TYR A 29 18.28 21.03 -21.19
C TYR A 29 16.89 20.88 -21.84
N VAL A 30 15.91 21.63 -21.38
CA VAL A 30 14.52 21.55 -21.84
C VAL A 30 13.82 22.89 -21.66
N ASP A 31 12.96 23.22 -22.61
CA ASP A 31 12.09 24.40 -22.55
C ASP A 31 11.16 24.30 -21.33
N PRO A 32 11.22 25.26 -20.36
CA PRO A 32 10.37 25.29 -19.18
C PRO A 32 8.87 25.26 -19.50
N ASP A 33 8.44 25.89 -20.61
CA ASP A 33 7.03 25.95 -21.03
C ASP A 33 6.50 24.57 -21.44
N LYS A 34 7.38 23.65 -21.83
CA LYS A 34 7.06 22.24 -22.11
C LYS A 34 7.26 21.34 -20.89
N MET A 35 8.30 21.63 -20.09
CA MET A 35 8.72 20.79 -18.97
C MET A 35 7.63 20.73 -17.90
N VAL A 36 7.12 21.89 -17.43
CA VAL A 36 6.14 21.94 -16.34
C VAL A 36 4.84 21.22 -16.67
N PRO A 37 4.18 21.46 -17.84
CA PRO A 37 2.98 20.70 -18.21
C PRO A 37 3.23 19.20 -18.31
N THR A 38 4.38 18.79 -18.85
CA THR A 38 4.74 17.37 -18.97
C THR A 38 4.99 16.73 -17.61
N LEU A 39 5.65 17.44 -16.69
CA LEU A 39 5.86 16.99 -15.31
C LEU A 39 4.50 16.77 -14.60
N LEU A 40 3.59 17.72 -14.70
CA LEU A 40 2.26 17.61 -14.11
C LEU A 40 1.45 16.47 -14.73
N ALA A 41 1.55 16.25 -16.04
CA ALA A 41 0.90 15.13 -16.72
C ALA A 41 1.47 13.79 -16.26
N ALA A 42 2.80 13.67 -16.16
CA ALA A 42 3.48 12.46 -15.67
C ALA A 42 3.14 12.17 -14.19
N THR A 43 3.07 13.22 -13.35
CA THR A 43 2.65 13.09 -11.95
C THR A 43 1.19 12.61 -11.85
N ARG A 44 0.30 13.18 -12.67
CA ARG A 44 -1.10 12.70 -12.73
C ARG A 44 -1.17 11.24 -13.15
N GLN A 45 -0.33 10.82 -14.10
CA GLN A 45 -0.31 9.43 -14.53
C GLN A 45 0.14 8.48 -13.42
N MET A 46 1.10 8.87 -12.58
CA MET A 46 1.44 8.09 -11.37
C MET A 46 0.24 7.91 -10.43
N MET A 47 -0.59 8.94 -10.27
CA MET A 47 -1.74 8.88 -9.36
C MET A 47 -2.90 8.01 -9.88
N VAL A 48 -3.11 7.94 -11.21
CA VAL A 48 -4.31 7.29 -11.78
C VAL A 48 -4.03 5.99 -12.51
N ALA A 49 -2.79 5.73 -12.90
CA ALA A 49 -2.40 4.57 -13.70
C ALA A 49 -1.49 3.60 -12.95
N GLY A 50 -1.60 3.54 -11.62
CA GLY A 50 -0.86 2.59 -10.79
C GLY A 50 -1.12 1.14 -11.21
N THR A 51 -0.05 0.41 -11.49
CA THR A 51 -0.09 -1.01 -11.91
C THR A 51 0.96 -1.80 -11.15
N ALA A 52 0.75 -3.08 -10.99
CA ALA A 52 1.71 -3.96 -10.33
C ALA A 52 2.97 -4.28 -11.18
N GLU A 53 2.97 -3.85 -12.45
CA GLU A 53 4.07 -4.14 -13.39
C GLU A 53 5.19 -3.11 -13.36
N ARG A 54 4.93 -1.90 -12.89
CA ARG A 54 5.89 -0.78 -12.89
C ARG A 54 5.80 0.01 -11.61
N THR A 55 6.96 0.38 -11.08
CA THR A 55 7.03 1.36 -10.00
C THR A 55 6.54 2.73 -10.48
N LEU A 56 6.27 3.61 -9.55
CA LEU A 56 5.88 4.99 -9.89
C LEU A 56 7.03 5.73 -10.60
N GLU A 57 8.30 5.46 -10.26
CA GLU A 57 9.45 5.97 -10.99
C GLU A 57 9.45 5.50 -12.45
N GLU A 58 9.17 4.23 -12.71
CA GLU A 58 9.11 3.67 -14.06
C GLU A 58 7.91 4.27 -14.83
N THR A 59 6.76 4.44 -14.17
CA THR A 59 5.59 5.10 -14.75
C THR A 59 5.88 6.56 -15.09
N PHE A 60 6.47 7.31 -14.16
CA PHE A 60 6.91 8.68 -14.39
C PHE A 60 7.89 8.76 -15.57
N SER A 61 8.89 7.88 -15.59
CA SER A 61 9.94 7.88 -16.61
C SER A 61 9.39 7.72 -18.02
N THR A 62 8.39 6.85 -18.20
CA THR A 62 7.76 6.65 -19.52
C THR A 62 6.89 7.82 -19.96
N ALA A 63 6.37 8.62 -19.04
CA ALA A 63 5.51 9.76 -19.31
C ALA A 63 6.26 11.10 -19.41
N PHE A 64 7.42 11.23 -18.77
CA PHE A 64 8.15 12.49 -18.66
C PHE A 64 9.24 12.64 -19.71
N TYR A 65 10.17 11.67 -19.82
CA TYR A 65 11.38 11.85 -20.65
C TYR A 65 11.09 11.84 -22.16
N PRO A 66 10.32 10.89 -22.73
CA PRO A 66 10.14 10.80 -24.19
C PRO A 66 9.44 12.02 -24.80
N PRO A 67 8.38 12.59 -24.20
CA PRO A 67 7.70 13.78 -24.76
C PRO A 67 8.62 15.02 -24.82
N LEU A 68 9.63 15.07 -23.93
CA LEU A 68 10.59 16.16 -23.88
C LEU A 68 11.84 15.90 -24.74
N GLY A 69 11.94 14.74 -25.39
CA GLY A 69 13.13 14.34 -26.13
C GLY A 69 14.37 14.14 -25.25
N LEU A 70 14.17 13.89 -23.95
CA LEU A 70 15.25 13.72 -23.00
C LEU A 70 15.70 12.25 -22.92
N ASP A 71 17.01 12.01 -22.94
CA ASP A 71 17.56 10.74 -22.53
C ASP A 71 17.64 10.68 -20.99
N ARG A 72 16.95 9.70 -20.40
CA ARG A 72 16.92 9.48 -18.95
C ARG A 72 18.31 9.36 -18.35
N ALA A 73 19.21 8.61 -18.99
CA ALA A 73 20.55 8.39 -18.46
C ALA A 73 21.38 9.67 -18.45
N ALA A 74 21.24 10.51 -19.49
CA ALA A 74 21.95 11.77 -19.59
C ALA A 74 21.43 12.84 -18.62
N ILE A 75 20.09 12.90 -18.38
CA ILE A 75 19.49 13.93 -17.52
C ILE A 75 19.49 13.55 -16.04
N ARG A 76 19.62 12.26 -15.70
CA ARG A 76 19.60 11.79 -14.31
C ARG A 76 20.61 12.50 -13.40
N PRO A 77 21.89 12.67 -13.75
CA PRO A 77 22.85 13.40 -12.91
C PRO A 77 22.44 14.84 -12.65
N VAL A 78 21.74 15.49 -13.60
CA VAL A 78 21.24 16.86 -13.45
C VAL A 78 20.11 16.90 -12.42
N LEU A 79 19.17 15.95 -12.48
CA LEU A 79 18.11 15.82 -11.49
C LEU A 79 18.65 15.46 -10.11
N ASP A 80 19.59 14.52 -10.03
CA ASP A 80 20.25 14.14 -8.78
C ASP A 80 20.96 15.35 -8.14
N ASN A 81 21.62 16.20 -8.96
CA ASN A 81 22.22 17.45 -8.51
C ASN A 81 21.16 18.44 -7.99
N PHE A 82 20.01 18.56 -8.66
CA PHE A 82 18.92 19.40 -8.17
C PHE A 82 18.47 18.97 -6.78
N TYR A 83 18.14 17.71 -6.59
CA TYR A 83 17.69 17.21 -5.30
C TYR A 83 18.77 17.25 -4.22
N ALA A 84 20.04 17.04 -4.57
CA ALA A 84 21.12 17.10 -3.59
C ALA A 84 21.47 18.52 -3.14
N ASN A 85 21.43 19.52 -4.05
CA ASN A 85 22.04 20.83 -3.80
C ASN A 85 21.08 22.01 -3.88
N HIS A 86 19.92 21.87 -4.50
CA HIS A 86 18.98 22.98 -4.74
C HIS A 86 17.64 22.79 -4.01
N TYR A 87 17.15 21.56 -3.90
CA TYR A 87 15.88 21.24 -3.29
C TYR A 87 15.80 21.66 -1.82
N SER A 88 16.92 21.57 -1.10
CA SER A 88 17.02 21.96 0.31
C SER A 88 16.62 23.40 0.61
N ARG A 89 16.72 24.31 -0.38
CA ARG A 89 16.30 25.71 -0.25
C ARG A 89 14.80 25.87 0.03
N LEU A 90 14.00 24.89 -0.40
CA LEU A 90 12.55 24.87 -0.19
C LEU A 90 12.18 24.60 1.30
N SER A 91 13.13 24.17 2.11
CA SER A 91 12.91 24.00 3.56
C SER A 91 12.40 25.27 4.25
N THR A 92 12.79 26.45 3.75
CA THR A 92 12.33 27.74 4.29
C THR A 92 10.81 27.96 4.18
N MET A 93 10.13 27.19 3.34
CA MET A 93 8.67 27.23 3.17
C MET A 93 7.94 26.24 4.10
N THR A 94 8.69 25.47 4.85
CA THR A 94 8.18 24.46 5.76
C THR A 94 8.50 24.83 7.22
N HIS A 95 7.83 24.17 8.15
CA HIS A 95 8.14 24.34 9.57
C HIS A 95 7.99 23.02 10.31
N GLN A 96 8.83 22.85 11.32
CA GLN A 96 8.73 21.70 12.22
C GLN A 96 7.48 21.82 13.09
N ARG A 97 6.90 20.68 13.39
CA ARG A 97 5.78 20.54 14.31
C ARG A 97 6.28 19.78 15.55
N PRO A 98 6.51 20.44 16.69
CA PRO A 98 7.01 19.76 17.89
C PRO A 98 6.15 18.59 18.33
N GLU A 99 4.82 18.71 18.17
CA GLU A 99 3.86 17.64 18.47
C GLU A 99 4.03 16.42 17.57
N ALA A 100 4.54 16.58 16.34
CA ALA A 100 4.85 15.46 15.44
C ALA A 100 6.09 14.70 15.93
N ILE A 101 7.12 15.42 16.34
CA ILE A 101 8.34 14.84 16.92
C ILE A 101 8.01 14.06 18.19
N ASP A 102 7.20 14.65 19.07
CA ASP A 102 6.75 13.99 20.31
C ASP A 102 5.89 12.74 20.02
N LEU A 103 4.97 12.81 19.06
CA LEU A 103 4.15 11.67 18.66
C LEU A 103 5.02 10.50 18.18
N ILE A 104 5.96 10.75 17.27
CA ILE A 104 6.83 9.71 16.70
C ILE A 104 7.74 9.13 17.80
N ARG A 105 8.38 9.97 18.60
CA ARG A 105 9.25 9.54 19.71
C ARG A 105 8.49 8.64 20.68
N GLN A 106 7.34 9.07 21.18
CA GLN A 106 6.55 8.31 22.13
C GLN A 106 5.98 7.02 21.51
N SER A 107 5.62 7.04 20.23
CA SER A 107 5.16 5.85 19.51
C SER A 107 6.24 4.76 19.47
N LEU A 108 7.47 5.14 19.15
CA LEU A 108 8.62 4.24 19.14
C LEU A 108 9.00 3.75 20.54
N GLU A 109 8.99 4.63 21.55
CA GLU A 109 9.22 4.27 22.97
C GLU A 109 8.19 3.24 23.49
N ARG A 110 6.94 3.31 23.00
CA ARG A 110 5.87 2.34 23.31
C ARG A 110 5.99 1.02 22.51
N GLY A 111 7.00 0.91 21.65
CA GLY A 111 7.24 -0.28 20.82
C GLY A 111 6.34 -0.37 19.58
N TYR A 112 5.66 0.69 19.17
CA TYR A 112 4.91 0.70 17.93
C TYR A 112 5.85 0.69 16.73
N ARG A 113 5.48 -0.06 15.69
CA ARG A 113 6.15 -0.01 14.40
C ARG A 113 5.62 1.19 13.62
N VAL A 114 6.48 2.13 13.31
CA VAL A 114 6.11 3.37 12.64
C VAL A 114 6.54 3.32 11.18
N GLY A 115 5.61 3.65 10.29
CA GLY A 115 5.88 3.82 8.87
C GLY A 115 5.43 5.19 8.37
N ILE A 116 6.13 5.76 7.41
CA ILE A 116 5.83 7.04 6.78
C ILE A 116 5.07 6.81 5.49
N SER A 117 3.76 6.96 5.54
CA SER A 117 2.84 6.76 4.41
C SER A 117 2.56 8.07 3.67
N THR A 118 3.59 8.73 3.14
CA THR A 118 3.41 9.91 2.26
C THR A 118 3.05 9.49 0.84
N SER A 119 2.42 10.38 0.07
CA SER A 119 2.16 10.10 -1.35
C SER A 119 3.49 9.98 -2.11
N PRO A 120 3.84 8.82 -2.69
CA PRO A 120 5.17 8.55 -3.20
C PRO A 120 5.38 9.11 -4.62
N LEU A 121 5.18 10.42 -4.76
CA LEU A 121 5.29 11.14 -6.05
C LEU A 121 6.65 11.83 -6.24
N PHE A 122 7.52 11.75 -5.24
CA PHE A 122 8.85 12.34 -5.24
C PHE A 122 9.94 11.28 -5.10
N PRO A 123 11.16 11.56 -5.61
CA PRO A 123 12.32 10.72 -5.36
C PRO A 123 12.60 10.54 -3.87
N ARG A 124 13.19 9.41 -3.51
CA ARG A 124 13.60 9.11 -2.14
C ARG A 124 14.39 10.25 -1.51
N THR A 125 15.33 10.84 -2.26
CA THR A 125 16.15 11.97 -1.79
C THR A 125 15.30 13.14 -1.31
N ALA A 126 14.25 13.49 -2.04
CA ALA A 126 13.33 14.57 -1.64
C ALA A 126 12.51 14.20 -0.40
N THR A 127 12.03 12.96 -0.33
CA THR A 127 11.25 12.48 0.83
C THR A 127 12.11 12.46 2.09
N MET A 128 13.35 12.00 2.00
CA MET A 128 14.28 11.98 3.12
C MET A 128 14.60 13.39 3.64
N GLN A 129 14.83 14.37 2.74
CA GLN A 129 15.05 15.76 3.13
C GLN A 129 13.83 16.34 3.84
N ARG A 130 12.59 16.06 3.36
CA ARG A 130 11.39 16.54 4.05
C ARG A 130 11.22 15.95 5.45
N LEU A 131 11.64 14.70 5.66
CA LEU A 131 11.71 14.12 7.00
C LEU A 131 12.74 14.85 7.89
N GLU A 132 13.90 15.19 7.33
CA GLU A 132 14.90 16.01 8.04
C GLU A 132 14.35 17.40 8.40
N TRP A 133 13.61 18.04 7.46
CA TRP A 133 12.97 19.33 7.73
C TRP A 133 11.90 19.24 8.82
N ALA A 134 11.24 18.09 8.94
CA ALA A 134 10.30 17.81 10.02
C ALA A 134 10.99 17.55 11.39
N GLY A 135 12.33 17.44 11.43
CA GLY A 135 13.07 17.01 12.61
C GLY A 135 12.95 15.51 12.88
N LEU A 136 12.63 14.74 11.85
CA LEU A 136 12.35 13.29 11.91
C LEU A 136 13.30 12.52 10.97
N SER A 137 14.61 12.79 11.05
CA SER A 137 15.60 12.11 10.24
C SER A 137 15.48 10.58 10.38
N ALA A 138 15.48 9.87 9.25
CA ALA A 138 15.48 8.41 9.27
C ALA A 138 16.79 7.78 9.81
N GLN A 139 17.81 8.59 10.09
CA GLN A 139 19.00 8.15 10.81
C GLN A 139 18.76 8.08 12.32
N ASP A 140 17.91 8.96 12.84
CA ASP A 140 17.62 9.06 14.28
C ASP A 140 16.36 8.30 14.69
N TYR A 141 15.41 8.12 13.74
CA TYR A 141 14.13 7.45 13.96
C TYR A 141 14.05 6.18 13.09
N PRO A 142 13.92 4.99 13.68
CA PRO A 142 13.91 3.71 12.97
C PRO A 142 12.55 3.45 12.32
N PHE A 143 12.19 4.22 11.29
CA PHE A 143 10.99 3.98 10.51
C PHE A 143 11.10 2.64 9.79
N GLN A 144 10.09 1.79 9.94
CA GLN A 144 10.08 0.47 9.32
C GLN A 144 9.93 0.56 7.78
N LEU A 145 9.16 1.53 7.31
CA LEU A 145 8.94 1.78 5.89
C LEU A 145 8.71 3.26 5.64
N ILE A 146 9.31 3.78 4.58
CA ILE A 146 9.08 5.12 4.05
C ILE A 146 8.69 4.95 2.58
N SER A 147 7.48 5.38 2.19
CA SER A 147 7.04 5.26 0.81
C SER A 147 7.76 6.26 -0.09
N THR A 148 8.28 5.75 -1.20
CA THR A 148 8.98 6.54 -2.24
C THR A 148 8.61 6.04 -3.63
N PHE A 149 8.78 6.85 -4.66
CA PHE A 149 8.33 6.48 -6.00
C PHE A 149 9.18 5.35 -6.64
N GLU A 150 10.37 5.10 -6.12
CA GLU A 150 11.24 3.99 -6.57
C GLU A 150 10.71 2.62 -6.12
N THR A 151 9.98 2.58 -5.00
CA THR A 151 9.61 1.34 -4.33
C THR A 151 8.10 1.09 -4.24
N PHE A 152 7.29 2.04 -4.72
CA PHE A 152 5.85 1.92 -4.75
C PHE A 152 5.29 1.91 -6.16
N HIS A 153 4.17 1.24 -6.34
CA HIS A 153 3.45 1.07 -7.61
C HIS A 153 2.13 1.84 -7.63
N PHE A 154 1.60 2.11 -6.45
CA PHE A 154 0.37 2.87 -6.25
C PHE A 154 0.66 4.12 -5.44
N ALA A 155 -0.11 5.18 -5.71
CA ALA A 155 -0.09 6.42 -4.95
C ALA A 155 -1.48 6.70 -4.35
N LYS A 156 -1.56 7.55 -3.33
CA LYS A 156 -2.82 8.11 -2.87
C LYS A 156 -3.49 8.89 -4.03
N PRO A 157 -4.80 8.86 -4.18
CA PRO A 157 -5.82 8.33 -3.26
C PRO A 157 -6.22 6.87 -3.53
N GLU A 158 -5.42 6.06 -4.17
CA GLU A 158 -5.75 4.66 -4.46
C GLU A 158 -5.70 3.81 -3.17
N PRO A 159 -6.77 3.07 -2.79
CA PRO A 159 -6.73 2.17 -1.63
C PRO A 159 -5.64 1.11 -1.74
N ALA A 160 -5.26 0.70 -2.96
CA ALA A 160 -4.16 -0.22 -3.21
C ALA A 160 -2.81 0.29 -2.70
N TYR A 161 -2.61 1.62 -2.57
CA TYR A 161 -1.44 2.20 -1.94
C TYR A 161 -1.28 1.75 -0.48
N PHE A 162 -2.35 1.84 0.31
CA PHE A 162 -2.30 1.41 1.72
C PHE A 162 -2.14 -0.11 1.85
N ALA A 163 -2.78 -0.88 0.97
CA ALA A 163 -2.59 -2.32 0.92
C ALA A 163 -1.14 -2.71 0.55
N GLU A 164 -0.51 -2.01 -0.41
CA GLU A 164 0.90 -2.19 -0.77
C GLU A 164 1.82 -1.82 0.40
N PHE A 165 1.52 -0.71 1.09
CA PHE A 165 2.26 -0.27 2.26
C PHE A 165 2.26 -1.35 3.36
N LEU A 166 1.09 -1.88 3.72
CA LEU A 166 0.97 -2.95 4.70
C LEU A 166 1.64 -4.25 4.26
N ALA A 167 1.54 -4.60 2.98
CA ALA A 167 2.19 -5.78 2.43
C ALA A 167 3.72 -5.68 2.51
N GLN A 168 4.30 -4.52 2.19
CA GLN A 168 5.74 -4.27 2.35
C GLN A 168 6.18 -4.25 3.82
N MET A 169 5.29 -3.87 4.75
CA MET A 169 5.53 -4.00 6.19
C MET A 169 5.35 -5.43 6.74
N GLY A 170 4.97 -6.39 5.89
CA GLY A 170 4.77 -7.79 6.27
C GLY A 170 3.40 -8.09 6.87
N TRP A 171 2.35 -7.32 6.54
CA TRP A 171 0.98 -7.48 7.04
C TRP A 171 0.93 -7.57 8.58
N PRO A 172 0.81 -6.46 9.29
CA PRO A 172 0.78 -6.45 10.77
C PRO A 172 -0.34 -7.35 11.31
N GLU A 173 -0.02 -8.16 12.30
CA GLU A 173 -0.99 -9.08 12.95
C GLU A 173 -1.84 -8.37 14.01
N GLY A 174 -1.45 -7.17 14.42
CA GLY A 174 -2.09 -6.40 15.48
C GLY A 174 -2.86 -5.17 14.97
N PRO A 175 -3.26 -4.32 15.90
CA PRO A 175 -3.88 -3.04 15.61
C PRO A 175 -3.06 -2.19 14.65
N VAL A 176 -3.74 -1.44 13.79
CA VAL A 176 -3.16 -0.50 12.82
C VAL A 176 -3.89 0.82 12.95
N LEU A 177 -3.17 1.92 12.84
CA LEU A 177 -3.76 3.25 12.75
C LEU A 177 -3.09 4.04 11.64
N VAL A 178 -3.87 4.63 10.76
CA VAL A 178 -3.42 5.65 9.81
C VAL A 178 -3.70 7.03 10.42
N VAL A 179 -2.71 7.91 10.35
CA VAL A 179 -2.84 9.31 10.79
C VAL A 179 -2.54 10.21 9.59
N GLY A 180 -3.45 11.09 9.24
CA GLY A 180 -3.30 12.00 8.10
C GLY A 180 -4.27 13.17 8.14
N ASP A 181 -4.00 14.19 7.33
CA ASP A 181 -4.74 15.46 7.33
C ASP A 181 -5.76 15.57 6.18
N ASP A 182 -5.51 14.94 5.05
CA ASP A 182 -6.35 15.08 3.87
C ASP A 182 -7.43 13.98 3.79
N ILE A 183 -8.69 14.42 3.71
CA ILE A 183 -9.83 13.51 3.61
C ILE A 183 -9.73 12.61 2.38
N LYS A 184 -9.34 13.18 1.22
CA LYS A 184 -9.33 12.45 -0.06
C LYS A 184 -8.08 11.61 -0.24
N MET A 185 -6.95 12.07 0.28
CA MET A 185 -5.66 11.41 0.08
C MET A 185 -5.35 10.38 1.18
N ASP A 186 -5.79 10.65 2.42
CA ASP A 186 -5.48 9.80 3.57
C ASP A 186 -6.68 9.03 4.08
N VAL A 187 -7.75 9.77 4.43
CA VAL A 187 -8.85 9.21 5.22
C VAL A 187 -9.67 8.20 4.41
N LEU A 188 -10.23 8.64 3.28
CA LEU A 188 -11.11 7.79 2.47
C LEU A 188 -10.41 6.55 1.92
N PRO A 189 -9.24 6.65 1.29
CA PRO A 189 -8.59 5.46 0.73
C PRO A 189 -8.07 4.50 1.81
N ALA A 190 -7.71 4.98 3.00
CA ALA A 190 -7.37 4.10 4.12
C ALA A 190 -8.62 3.38 4.65
N GLN A 191 -9.76 4.07 4.79
CA GLN A 191 -11.04 3.46 5.17
C GLN A 191 -11.52 2.45 4.12
N ASP A 192 -11.39 2.75 2.84
CA ASP A 192 -11.69 1.82 1.73
C ASP A 192 -10.78 0.58 1.76
N CYS A 193 -9.54 0.74 2.26
CA CYS A 193 -8.64 -0.39 2.54
C CYS A 193 -8.95 -1.10 3.86
N GLY A 194 -10.00 -0.69 4.58
CA GLY A 194 -10.42 -1.30 5.85
C GLY A 194 -9.59 -0.89 7.05
N LEU A 195 -8.85 0.21 6.98
CA LEU A 195 -7.95 0.64 8.05
C LEU A 195 -8.61 1.66 8.97
N PRO A 196 -8.41 1.55 10.29
CA PRO A 196 -8.71 2.62 11.24
C PRO A 196 -7.90 3.87 10.93
N VAL A 197 -8.55 5.04 11.02
CA VAL A 197 -7.95 6.34 10.71
C VAL A 197 -8.19 7.30 11.85
N PHE A 198 -7.18 8.10 12.19
CA PHE A 198 -7.32 9.30 12.99
C PHE A 198 -7.05 10.52 12.09
N TRP A 199 -8.06 11.36 11.90
CA TRP A 199 -7.96 12.52 11.03
C TRP A 199 -7.42 13.74 11.80
N THR A 200 -6.35 14.36 11.26
CA THR A 200 -5.71 15.54 11.86
C THR A 200 -5.85 16.74 10.91
N PRO A 201 -7.03 17.37 10.80
CA PRO A 201 -7.24 18.46 9.85
C PRO A 201 -6.28 19.61 10.09
N VAL A 202 -5.70 20.16 9.02
CA VAL A 202 -4.85 21.35 9.07
C VAL A 202 -5.63 22.54 9.62
N GLU A 203 -6.85 22.75 9.11
CA GLU A 203 -7.76 23.79 9.55
C GLU A 203 -8.70 23.24 10.64
N PRO A 204 -8.64 23.77 11.89
CA PRO A 204 -9.52 23.31 12.96
C PRO A 204 -11.02 23.46 12.67
N SER A 205 -11.37 24.34 11.70
CA SER A 205 -12.73 24.56 11.24
C SER A 205 -13.16 23.60 10.12
N ALA A 206 -12.27 22.73 9.65
CA ALA A 206 -12.60 21.76 8.62
C ALA A 206 -13.77 20.89 9.05
N LYS A 207 -14.76 20.74 8.17
CA LYS A 207 -15.98 19.98 8.43
C LYS A 207 -15.98 18.69 7.63
N TRP A 208 -16.51 17.65 8.26
CA TRP A 208 -16.82 16.41 7.58
C TRP A 208 -18.13 16.58 6.81
N GLU A 209 -18.04 16.63 5.47
CA GLU A 209 -19.21 16.90 4.61
C GLU A 209 -19.79 15.64 3.95
N LEU A 210 -19.27 14.47 4.34
CA LEU A 210 -19.72 13.19 3.77
C LEU A 210 -20.89 12.61 4.57
N SER A 211 -21.70 11.77 3.92
CA SER A 211 -22.84 11.09 4.53
C SER A 211 -22.45 9.97 5.52
N SER A 212 -21.22 9.47 5.44
CA SER A 212 -20.66 8.52 6.40
C SER A 212 -20.28 9.22 7.71
N PRO A 213 -20.27 8.53 8.87
CA PRO A 213 -19.77 9.10 10.11
C PRO A 213 -18.31 9.55 9.98
N PRO A 214 -17.93 10.70 10.58
CA PRO A 214 -16.54 11.13 10.60
C PRO A 214 -15.68 10.12 11.38
N PRO A 215 -14.41 9.95 10.97
CA PRO A 215 -13.46 9.21 11.79
C PRO A 215 -13.14 9.99 13.08
N PRO A 216 -12.51 9.37 14.08
CA PRO A 216 -11.87 10.08 15.15
C PRO A 216 -10.96 11.18 14.62
N GLN A 217 -11.02 12.36 15.24
CA GLN A 217 -10.28 13.53 14.76
C GLN A 217 -9.76 14.39 15.90
N GLY A 218 -8.69 15.11 15.65
CA GLY A 218 -8.07 16.02 16.63
C GLY A 218 -6.71 16.51 16.17
N LYS A 219 -5.95 17.07 17.09
CA LYS A 219 -4.55 17.46 16.86
C LYS A 219 -3.64 16.24 16.94
N LEU A 220 -2.42 16.35 16.45
CA LEU A 220 -1.42 15.28 16.60
C LEU A 220 -1.15 14.91 18.07
N SER A 221 -1.20 15.89 18.98
CA SER A 221 -1.10 15.67 20.43
C SER A 221 -2.19 14.77 21.01
N ASP A 222 -3.33 14.68 20.35
CA ASP A 222 -4.49 13.92 20.85
C ASP A 222 -4.43 12.44 20.43
N VAL A 223 -3.59 12.09 19.44
CA VAL A 223 -3.52 10.74 18.86
C VAL A 223 -3.22 9.68 19.92
N LEU A 224 -2.18 9.87 20.72
CA LEU A 224 -1.78 8.88 21.75
C LEU A 224 -2.79 8.80 22.90
N VAL A 225 -3.38 9.94 23.27
CA VAL A 225 -4.44 9.99 24.29
C VAL A 225 -5.67 9.21 23.80
N TRP A 226 -6.05 9.42 22.53
CA TRP A 226 -7.15 8.70 21.93
C TRP A 226 -6.84 7.19 21.79
N LEU A 227 -5.61 6.82 21.42
CA LEU A 227 -5.16 5.42 21.36
C LEU A 227 -5.28 4.73 22.71
N ASP A 228 -4.87 5.40 23.81
CA ASP A 228 -4.94 4.84 25.15
C ASP A 228 -6.39 4.60 25.63
N GLN A 229 -7.35 5.32 25.07
CA GLN A 229 -8.79 5.19 25.37
C GLN A 229 -9.54 4.28 24.41
N THR A 230 -8.91 3.88 23.30
CA THR A 230 -9.57 3.10 22.24
C THR A 230 -9.31 1.61 22.45
N PRO A 231 -10.38 0.79 22.55
CA PRO A 231 -10.23 -0.66 22.63
C PRO A 231 -9.47 -1.20 21.42
N PRO A 232 -8.52 -2.16 21.58
CA PRO A 232 -7.71 -2.71 20.49
C PRO A 232 -8.54 -3.30 19.34
N GLU A 233 -9.73 -3.84 19.62
CA GLU A 233 -10.64 -4.34 18.59
C GLU A 233 -11.10 -3.27 17.59
N ASN A 234 -11.21 -2.01 18.01
CA ASN A 234 -11.58 -0.88 17.15
C ASN A 234 -10.40 -0.41 16.27
N LEU A 235 -9.19 -0.89 16.55
CA LEU A 235 -7.98 -0.64 15.77
C LEU A 235 -7.61 -1.81 14.87
N SER A 236 -8.44 -2.87 14.86
CA SER A 236 -8.24 -4.02 13.99
C SER A 236 -8.73 -3.71 12.58
N PRO A 237 -7.88 -3.89 11.53
CA PRO A 237 -8.30 -3.67 10.16
C PRO A 237 -9.46 -4.61 9.75
N ASP A 238 -10.48 -4.06 9.08
CA ASP A 238 -11.51 -4.86 8.40
C ASP A 238 -11.11 -5.11 6.94
N LEU A 239 -10.26 -6.11 6.74
CA LEU A 239 -9.74 -6.48 5.43
C LEU A 239 -10.71 -7.33 4.60
N PHE A 240 -11.90 -7.66 5.11
CA PHE A 240 -12.87 -8.51 4.42
C PHE A 240 -13.93 -7.72 3.63
N GLN A 241 -14.01 -6.42 3.79
CA GLN A 241 -14.87 -5.59 2.96
C GLN A 241 -14.44 -5.62 1.49
N PRO A 242 -15.36 -5.53 0.51
CA PRO A 242 -15.05 -5.71 -0.90
C PRO A 242 -13.98 -4.74 -1.43
N ALA A 243 -14.00 -3.47 -0.99
CA ALA A 243 -13.01 -2.47 -1.40
C ALA A 243 -11.60 -2.85 -0.91
N ALA A 244 -11.46 -3.27 0.36
CA ALA A 244 -10.20 -3.73 0.93
C ALA A 244 -9.67 -4.98 0.22
N LEU A 245 -10.51 -5.97 -0.03
CA LEU A 245 -10.13 -7.17 -0.77
C LEU A 245 -9.62 -6.83 -2.18
N LYS A 246 -10.30 -5.92 -2.90
CA LYS A 246 -9.85 -5.45 -4.22
C LYS A 246 -8.51 -4.73 -4.11
N ALA A 247 -8.32 -3.87 -3.13
CA ALA A 247 -7.06 -3.17 -2.88
C ALA A 247 -5.90 -4.16 -2.63
N ILE A 248 -6.12 -5.17 -1.76
CA ILE A 248 -5.15 -6.22 -1.45
C ILE A 248 -4.80 -7.06 -2.68
N LEU A 249 -5.80 -7.46 -3.47
CA LEU A 249 -5.58 -8.23 -4.69
C LEU A 249 -4.74 -7.45 -5.72
N ARG A 250 -4.94 -6.14 -5.83
CA ARG A 250 -4.13 -5.26 -6.70
C ARG A 250 -2.71 -5.07 -6.17
N ALA A 251 -2.57 -4.84 -4.86
CA ALA A 251 -1.31 -4.50 -4.22
C ALA A 251 -0.35 -5.68 -4.03
N THR A 252 -0.87 -6.89 -3.82
CA THR A 252 -0.02 -8.06 -3.54
C THR A 252 1.08 -8.29 -4.59
N PRO A 253 0.80 -8.32 -5.91
CA PRO A 253 1.86 -8.51 -6.90
C PRO A 253 2.83 -7.32 -6.98
N ALA A 254 2.40 -6.11 -6.62
CA ALA A 254 3.24 -4.92 -6.56
C ALA A 254 4.24 -5.02 -5.39
N ALA A 255 3.76 -5.32 -4.19
CA ALA A 255 4.62 -5.52 -3.04
C ALA A 255 5.63 -6.65 -3.26
N LEU A 256 5.21 -7.76 -3.91
CA LEU A 256 6.11 -8.85 -4.27
C LEU A 256 7.19 -8.41 -5.25
N ASP A 257 6.88 -7.51 -6.20
CA ASP A 257 7.87 -6.92 -7.09
C ASP A 257 8.94 -6.15 -6.31
N THR A 258 8.53 -5.22 -5.45
CA THR A 258 9.46 -4.44 -4.64
C THR A 258 10.32 -5.34 -3.76
N LEU A 259 9.70 -6.29 -3.05
CA LEU A 259 10.41 -7.19 -2.15
C LEU A 259 11.43 -8.08 -2.89
N THR A 260 11.08 -8.57 -4.08
CA THR A 260 12.00 -9.39 -4.88
C THR A 260 13.13 -8.59 -5.50
N ARG A 261 12.89 -7.33 -5.90
CA ARG A 261 13.93 -6.42 -6.38
C ARG A 261 14.97 -6.07 -5.29
N GLN A 262 14.58 -6.10 -4.03
CA GLN A 262 15.47 -5.86 -2.88
C GLN A 262 16.35 -7.07 -2.55
N LEU A 263 16.01 -8.26 -3.03
CA LEU A 263 16.78 -9.48 -2.81
C LEU A 263 17.86 -9.63 -3.91
N ALA A 264 19.10 -9.90 -3.51
CA ALA A 264 20.12 -10.36 -4.46
C ALA A 264 19.72 -11.73 -5.04
N THR A 265 20.04 -12.01 -6.29
CA THR A 265 19.69 -13.26 -6.98
C THR A 265 20.08 -14.52 -6.18
N ARG A 266 21.25 -14.50 -5.51
CA ARG A 266 21.71 -15.60 -4.64
C ARG A 266 20.77 -15.88 -3.46
N GLN A 267 19.91 -14.93 -3.06
CA GLN A 267 19.01 -15.07 -1.91
C GLN A 267 17.66 -15.67 -2.28
N TRP A 268 17.31 -15.74 -3.57
CA TRP A 268 16.00 -16.18 -4.03
C TRP A 268 15.65 -17.62 -3.60
N ASN A 269 16.66 -18.50 -3.55
CA ASN A 269 16.51 -19.91 -3.24
C ASN A 269 17.03 -20.28 -1.84
N ILE A 270 17.30 -19.26 -0.99
CA ILE A 270 17.68 -19.50 0.41
C ILE A 270 16.44 -19.59 1.25
N ARG A 271 16.22 -20.75 1.84
CA ARG A 271 15.16 -20.95 2.85
C ARG A 271 15.61 -20.33 4.18
N PRO A 272 14.78 -19.51 4.86
CA PRO A 272 15.14 -18.94 6.18
C PRO A 272 15.39 -19.99 7.23
N THR A 273 14.58 -21.06 7.22
CA THR A 273 14.73 -22.28 8.02
C THR A 273 14.42 -23.50 7.16
N GLN A 274 14.74 -24.69 7.66
CA GLN A 274 14.51 -25.95 6.93
C GLN A 274 13.03 -26.19 6.59
N ASN A 275 12.10 -25.65 7.39
CA ASN A 275 10.66 -25.84 7.23
C ASN A 275 9.94 -24.65 6.59
N GLU A 276 10.67 -23.63 6.15
CA GLU A 276 10.12 -22.45 5.51
C GLU A 276 10.48 -22.40 4.02
N TRP A 277 9.60 -21.83 3.22
CA TRP A 277 9.83 -21.69 1.80
C TRP A 277 10.74 -20.49 1.50
N CYS A 278 11.57 -20.62 0.48
CA CYS A 278 12.31 -19.51 -0.09
C CYS A 278 11.42 -18.65 -0.99
N ALA A 279 11.91 -17.49 -1.42
CA ALA A 279 11.16 -16.56 -2.26
C ALA A 279 10.66 -17.20 -3.56
N THR A 280 11.50 -18.03 -4.21
CA THR A 280 11.13 -18.74 -5.43
C THR A 280 9.96 -19.70 -5.21
N GLU A 281 10.00 -20.48 -4.15
CA GLU A 281 8.93 -21.43 -3.82
C GLU A 281 7.60 -20.71 -3.54
N ILE A 282 7.65 -19.61 -2.81
CA ILE A 282 6.46 -18.78 -2.51
C ILE A 282 5.84 -18.24 -3.81
N LEU A 283 6.65 -17.67 -4.71
CA LEU A 283 6.14 -17.09 -5.95
C LEU A 283 5.59 -18.15 -6.92
N CYS A 284 6.26 -19.29 -7.03
CA CYS A 284 5.75 -20.42 -7.81
C CYS A 284 4.42 -20.93 -7.25
N HIS A 285 4.31 -21.02 -5.92
CA HIS A 285 3.07 -21.43 -5.27
C HIS A 285 1.94 -20.42 -5.50
N LEU A 286 2.19 -19.14 -5.32
CA LEU A 286 1.19 -18.08 -5.58
C LEU A 286 0.73 -18.10 -7.03
N ARG A 287 1.63 -18.27 -8.00
CA ARG A 287 1.32 -18.40 -9.43
C ARG A 287 0.36 -19.56 -9.68
N ASP A 288 0.69 -20.73 -9.19
CA ASP A 288 -0.08 -21.95 -9.47
C ASP A 288 -1.42 -21.96 -8.72
N VAL A 289 -1.46 -21.49 -7.48
CA VAL A 289 -2.73 -21.32 -6.73
C VAL A 289 -3.65 -20.32 -7.42
N GLU A 290 -3.10 -19.21 -7.93
CA GLU A 290 -3.91 -18.22 -8.65
C GLU A 290 -4.53 -18.84 -9.92
N GLN A 291 -3.74 -19.57 -10.68
CA GLN A 291 -4.16 -20.16 -11.94
C GLN A 291 -5.12 -21.35 -11.75
N GLU A 292 -4.79 -22.27 -10.85
CA GLU A 292 -5.46 -23.58 -10.77
C GLU A 292 -6.52 -23.68 -9.66
N VAL A 293 -6.52 -22.71 -8.73
CA VAL A 293 -7.45 -22.71 -7.60
C VAL A 293 -8.33 -21.46 -7.64
N ASN A 294 -7.73 -20.27 -7.57
CA ASN A 294 -8.50 -19.04 -7.38
C ASN A 294 -9.31 -18.66 -8.63
N LEU A 295 -8.69 -18.65 -9.80
CA LEU A 295 -9.38 -18.35 -11.05
C LEU A 295 -10.54 -19.32 -11.37
N PRO A 296 -10.39 -20.65 -11.26
CA PRO A 296 -11.50 -21.59 -11.43
C PRO A 296 -12.62 -21.40 -10.40
N ARG A 297 -12.28 -21.19 -9.13
CA ARG A 297 -13.27 -20.95 -8.05
C ARG A 297 -14.07 -19.69 -8.30
N LEU A 298 -13.40 -18.58 -8.67
CA LEU A 298 -14.08 -17.34 -8.99
C LEU A 298 -15.07 -17.53 -10.15
N LYS A 299 -14.64 -18.18 -11.23
CA LYS A 299 -15.53 -18.48 -12.37
C LYS A 299 -16.73 -19.32 -11.96
N HIS A 300 -16.52 -20.32 -11.11
CA HIS A 300 -17.60 -21.16 -10.58
C HIS A 300 -18.62 -20.33 -9.77
N CYS A 301 -18.13 -19.42 -8.89
CA CYS A 301 -18.99 -18.53 -8.14
C CYS A 301 -19.82 -17.55 -8.99
N LEU A 302 -19.36 -17.23 -10.20
CA LEU A 302 -20.07 -16.34 -11.11
C LEU A 302 -21.11 -17.04 -12.01
N ILE A 303 -20.97 -18.36 -12.21
CA ILE A 303 -21.85 -19.15 -13.09
C ILE A 303 -22.97 -19.81 -12.28
N GLU A 304 -22.69 -20.25 -11.06
CA GLU A 304 -23.60 -21.03 -10.24
C GLU A 304 -24.07 -20.24 -9.02
N ASP A 305 -25.35 -20.30 -8.71
CA ASP A 305 -25.93 -19.66 -7.54
C ASP A 305 -25.67 -20.51 -6.28
N ASN A 306 -24.89 -20.00 -5.36
CA ASN A 306 -24.48 -20.67 -4.12
C ASN A 306 -23.66 -21.97 -4.34
N PRO A 307 -22.55 -21.92 -5.12
CA PRO A 307 -21.79 -23.11 -5.48
C PRO A 307 -21.10 -23.74 -4.27
N PHE A 308 -20.96 -25.06 -4.29
CA PHE A 308 -20.09 -25.75 -3.33
C PHE A 308 -18.63 -25.60 -3.74
N ILE A 309 -17.84 -24.89 -2.95
CA ILE A 309 -16.41 -24.71 -3.19
C ILE A 309 -15.61 -25.69 -2.35
N ALA A 310 -15.14 -26.76 -2.98
CA ALA A 310 -14.32 -27.77 -2.34
C ALA A 310 -12.95 -27.20 -1.89
N GLY A 311 -12.48 -27.62 -0.70
CA GLY A 311 -11.12 -27.36 -0.25
C GLY A 311 -10.12 -28.08 -1.17
N ARG A 312 -8.95 -27.46 -1.40
CA ARG A 312 -7.83 -28.06 -2.12
C ARG A 312 -6.56 -27.84 -1.36
N THR A 313 -5.89 -28.93 -0.98
CA THR A 313 -4.56 -28.87 -0.32
C THR A 313 -3.50 -28.68 -1.40
N THR A 314 -2.62 -27.73 -1.21
CA THR A 314 -1.58 -27.34 -2.18
C THR A 314 -0.19 -27.27 -1.58
N ASP A 315 -0.02 -27.57 -0.29
CA ASP A 315 1.27 -27.47 0.44
C ASP A 315 2.35 -28.39 -0.14
N HIS A 316 1.95 -29.55 -0.67
CA HIS A 316 2.84 -30.54 -1.30
C HIS A 316 3.36 -30.13 -2.68
N TRP A 317 2.75 -29.14 -3.32
CA TRP A 317 3.13 -28.70 -4.66
C TRP A 317 4.57 -28.20 -4.76
N ALA A 318 5.10 -27.63 -3.68
CA ALA A 318 6.47 -27.10 -3.69
C ALA A 318 7.50 -28.21 -3.99
N GLU A 319 7.29 -29.40 -3.42
CA GLU A 319 8.15 -30.57 -3.62
C GLU A 319 7.82 -31.28 -4.95
N GLU A 320 6.55 -31.60 -5.20
CA GLU A 320 6.10 -32.30 -6.40
C GLU A 320 6.49 -31.58 -7.69
N ARG A 321 6.45 -30.25 -7.70
CA ARG A 321 6.75 -29.41 -8.86
C ARG A 321 8.16 -28.84 -8.83
N SER A 322 8.98 -29.21 -7.84
CA SER A 322 10.36 -28.73 -7.68
C SER A 322 10.48 -27.22 -7.77
N TYR A 323 9.65 -26.47 -7.04
CA TYR A 323 9.58 -25.01 -7.12
C TYR A 323 10.92 -24.32 -6.90
N ILE A 324 11.77 -24.82 -6.00
CA ILE A 324 13.10 -24.24 -5.71
C ILE A 324 14.02 -24.22 -6.93
N GLN A 325 13.76 -25.05 -7.95
CA GLN A 325 14.55 -25.11 -9.20
C GLN A 325 13.99 -24.22 -10.29
N GLN A 326 12.85 -23.56 -10.06
CA GLN A 326 12.19 -22.73 -11.07
C GLN A 326 12.74 -21.29 -11.07
N ASN A 327 12.36 -20.53 -12.09
CA ASN A 327 12.79 -19.16 -12.29
C ASN A 327 11.84 -18.20 -11.55
N LEU A 328 12.35 -17.48 -10.54
CA LEU A 328 11.56 -16.54 -9.75
C LEU A 328 10.97 -15.39 -10.58
N PRO A 329 11.74 -14.67 -11.44
CA PRO A 329 11.19 -13.64 -12.31
C PRO A 329 10.06 -14.12 -13.22
N GLU A 330 10.19 -15.29 -13.83
CA GLU A 330 9.13 -15.86 -14.66
C GLU A 330 7.87 -16.19 -13.85
N ALA A 331 8.06 -16.74 -12.64
CA ALA A 331 6.95 -17.01 -11.73
C ALA A 331 6.20 -15.73 -11.33
N LEU A 332 6.92 -14.64 -11.04
CA LEU A 332 6.32 -13.34 -10.73
C LEU A 332 5.54 -12.76 -11.91
N VAL A 333 6.10 -12.80 -13.12
CA VAL A 333 5.42 -12.34 -14.34
C VAL A 333 4.13 -13.14 -14.59
N ALA A 334 4.19 -14.46 -14.47
CA ALA A 334 3.02 -15.31 -14.64
C ALA A 334 1.96 -15.07 -13.55
N PHE A 335 2.37 -14.94 -12.28
CA PHE A 335 1.46 -14.58 -11.19
C PHE A 335 0.73 -13.26 -11.45
N ARG A 336 1.45 -12.20 -11.87
CA ARG A 336 0.87 -10.90 -12.25
C ARG A 336 -0.18 -11.05 -13.36
N SER A 337 0.15 -11.82 -14.38
CA SER A 337 -0.77 -12.07 -15.51
C SER A 337 -2.06 -12.77 -15.04
N HIS A 338 -1.96 -13.79 -14.20
CA HIS A 338 -3.10 -14.49 -13.64
C HIS A 338 -3.94 -13.60 -12.73
N ARG A 339 -3.29 -12.80 -11.86
CA ARG A 339 -3.95 -11.83 -10.99
C ARG A 339 -4.68 -10.75 -11.79
N LYS A 340 -4.07 -10.22 -12.83
CA LYS A 340 -4.73 -9.26 -13.74
C LYS A 340 -6.00 -9.85 -14.35
N ARG A 341 -5.95 -11.10 -14.81
CA ARG A 341 -7.12 -11.81 -15.34
C ARG A 341 -8.21 -12.00 -14.27
N LEU A 342 -7.81 -12.34 -13.04
CA LEU A 342 -8.75 -12.47 -11.91
C LEU A 342 -9.43 -11.12 -11.62
N LEU A 343 -8.70 -10.02 -11.56
CA LEU A 343 -9.24 -8.68 -11.34
C LEU A 343 -10.19 -8.25 -12.46
N GLN A 344 -9.88 -8.53 -13.73
CA GLN A 344 -10.75 -8.27 -14.86
C GLN A 344 -12.10 -9.01 -14.78
N ILE A 345 -12.10 -10.20 -14.20
CA ILE A 345 -13.32 -10.96 -13.96
C ILE A 345 -14.13 -10.38 -12.78
N LEU A 346 -13.46 -9.85 -11.76
CA LEU A 346 -14.11 -9.27 -10.58
C LEU A 346 -14.75 -7.89 -10.86
N GLU A 347 -14.20 -7.09 -11.76
CA GLU A 347 -14.67 -5.72 -12.01
C GLU A 347 -16.15 -5.63 -12.41
N PRO A 348 -16.66 -6.39 -13.37
CA PRO A 348 -18.09 -6.41 -13.69
C PRO A 348 -18.95 -7.00 -12.57
N ALA A 349 -18.47 -8.05 -11.90
CA ALA A 349 -19.21 -8.76 -10.85
C ALA A 349 -19.47 -7.89 -9.60
N CYS A 350 -18.55 -7.00 -9.25
CA CYS A 350 -18.74 -6.08 -8.11
C CYS A 350 -19.86 -5.06 -8.36
N ILE A 351 -20.18 -4.73 -9.60
CA ILE A 351 -21.24 -3.78 -9.96
C ILE A 351 -22.63 -4.41 -9.80
N GLU A 352 -22.76 -5.73 -10.06
CA GLU A 352 -24.05 -6.44 -9.99
C GLU A 352 -24.41 -6.98 -8.61
N VAL A 353 -23.46 -7.20 -7.72
CA VAL A 353 -23.70 -7.79 -6.37
C VAL A 353 -24.35 -6.80 -5.39
N VAL A 354 -24.22 -5.49 -5.59
CA VAL A 354 -24.81 -4.48 -4.69
C VAL A 354 -26.35 -4.56 -4.58
N PRO A 355 -27.15 -4.87 -5.64
CA PRO A 355 -28.60 -5.05 -5.53
C PRO A 355 -29.04 -6.30 -4.75
N HIS A 356 -28.24 -7.38 -4.77
CA HIS A 356 -28.66 -8.66 -4.14
C HIS A 356 -28.43 -8.71 -2.63
N ALA A 357 -27.43 -8.04 -2.10
CA ALA A 357 -27.20 -7.96 -0.65
C ALA A 357 -28.38 -7.29 0.09
N ASN A 358 -28.98 -6.27 -0.52
CA ASN A 358 -30.17 -5.60 0.04
C ASN A 358 -31.48 -6.44 -0.02
N ARG A 359 -31.57 -7.44 -0.91
CA ARG A 359 -32.73 -8.35 -0.95
C ARG A 359 -32.72 -9.37 0.20
N ARG A 360 -31.54 -9.89 0.59
CA ARG A 360 -31.45 -10.89 1.68
C ARG A 360 -31.77 -10.30 3.07
N GLN A 361 -31.40 -9.06 3.33
CA GLN A 361 -31.74 -8.40 4.60
C GLN A 361 -33.26 -8.13 4.75
N ARG A 362 -34.01 -7.99 3.67
CA ARG A 362 -35.47 -7.85 3.70
C ARG A 362 -36.21 -9.17 3.89
N GLN A 363 -35.68 -10.30 3.40
CA GLN A 363 -36.30 -11.62 3.60
C GLN A 363 -36.04 -12.21 5.00
N GLN A 364 -34.90 -11.89 5.63
CA GLN A 364 -34.61 -12.35 7.00
C GLN A 364 -35.42 -11.63 8.09
N ARG A 365 -36.05 -10.49 7.78
CA ARG A 365 -36.96 -9.81 8.73
C ARG A 365 -38.39 -10.36 8.74
N GLY A 366 -38.76 -11.28 7.84
CA GLY A 366 -40.10 -11.83 7.67
C GLY A 366 -40.37 -13.20 8.33
N THR A 367 -39.36 -13.92 8.81
CA THR A 367 -39.53 -15.30 9.31
C THR A 367 -38.87 -15.53 10.65
N ASN A 368 -39.14 -14.72 11.64
CA ASN A 368 -38.76 -15.00 13.02
C ASN A 368 -39.98 -15.40 13.84
N ARG A 369 -40.40 -16.68 13.67
CA ARG A 369 -41.21 -17.40 14.69
C ARG A 369 -40.76 -18.85 14.73
N GLN A 370 -40.17 -19.20 15.88
CA GLN A 370 -40.03 -20.54 16.47
C GLN A 370 -39.11 -21.55 15.71
N HIS A 371 -37.87 -21.75 16.18
CA HIS A 371 -37.47 -23.01 16.82
C HIS A 371 -36.07 -22.84 17.45
N ARG A 372 -36.05 -23.02 18.78
CA ARG A 372 -34.83 -23.15 19.59
C ARG A 372 -34.21 -24.52 19.31
N ILE A 373 -33.05 -24.57 18.71
CA ILE A 373 -32.17 -25.74 18.73
C ILE A 373 -30.77 -25.24 19.18
N GLN A 374 -30.26 -25.87 20.25
CA GLN A 374 -28.95 -25.60 20.83
C GLN A 374 -27.83 -25.94 19.85
N PRO A 375 -26.75 -25.16 19.76
CA PRO A 375 -25.59 -25.52 18.94
C PRO A 375 -24.65 -26.43 19.70
N SER A 376 -24.30 -27.56 19.09
CA SER A 376 -23.14 -28.38 19.46
C SER A 376 -21.86 -27.64 19.09
N PRO A 377 -20.79 -27.67 19.91
CA PRO A 377 -19.52 -27.02 19.59
C PRO A 377 -18.69 -27.92 18.66
N GLY A 378 -18.26 -27.37 17.55
CA GLY A 378 -17.23 -27.99 16.75
C GLY A 378 -17.45 -27.90 15.24
N LYS A 379 -16.55 -27.16 14.59
CA LYS A 379 -16.30 -27.10 13.14
C LYS A 379 -17.06 -26.04 12.33
N ALA A 380 -16.64 -24.79 12.48
CA ALA A 380 -16.86 -23.75 11.48
C ALA A 380 -15.74 -22.70 11.54
N GLN A 381 -14.54 -23.07 11.12
CA GLN A 381 -13.39 -22.13 11.04
C GLN A 381 -12.45 -22.35 9.86
N HIS A 382 -12.89 -22.96 8.74
CA HIS A 382 -11.93 -23.31 7.68
C HIS A 382 -12.25 -22.84 6.25
N THR A 383 -13.16 -21.89 6.01
CA THR A 383 -13.55 -21.62 4.61
C THR A 383 -13.09 -20.27 4.05
N VAL A 384 -12.65 -19.31 4.86
CA VAL A 384 -12.13 -18.02 4.38
C VAL A 384 -10.61 -17.88 4.55
N GLY A 385 -10.01 -18.71 5.40
CA GLY A 385 -8.56 -18.69 5.69
C GLY A 385 -7.65 -19.13 4.55
N SER A 386 -8.16 -19.80 3.52
CA SER A 386 -7.32 -20.35 2.44
C SER A 386 -6.84 -19.33 1.41
N PHE A 387 -7.38 -18.12 1.36
CA PHE A 387 -6.82 -17.03 0.55
C PHE A 387 -5.52 -16.45 1.14
N PHE A 388 -5.29 -16.63 2.46
CA PHE A 388 -4.17 -16.06 3.20
C PHE A 388 -3.33 -17.09 3.97
N SER A 389 -3.67 -18.39 3.89
CA SER A 389 -3.00 -19.44 4.66
C SER A 389 -1.70 -19.97 4.02
N CYS A 390 -1.00 -19.15 3.28
CA CYS A 390 0.42 -19.41 3.08
C CYS A 390 1.14 -18.91 4.34
N ARG A 391 1.51 -19.85 5.22
CA ARG A 391 2.14 -19.70 6.55
C ARG A 391 2.68 -18.28 6.81
N ARG A 392 1.89 -17.45 7.52
CA ARG A 392 2.11 -16.02 7.83
C ARG A 392 3.48 -15.67 8.44
N ARG A 393 4.27 -16.66 8.88
CA ARG A 393 5.56 -16.44 9.54
C ARG A 393 6.75 -16.28 8.59
N SER A 394 6.65 -16.72 7.33
CA SER A 394 7.83 -16.86 6.46
C SER A 394 8.25 -15.58 5.76
N PHE A 395 7.32 -14.70 5.37
CA PHE A 395 7.67 -13.49 4.62
C PHE A 395 8.39 -12.43 5.48
N GLY A 396 7.93 -12.21 6.71
CA GLY A 396 8.56 -11.24 7.62
C GLY A 396 9.96 -11.64 8.05
N CYS A 397 10.22 -12.95 8.19
CA CYS A 397 11.49 -13.47 8.65
C CYS A 397 12.60 -13.47 7.58
N VAL A 398 12.23 -13.64 6.28
CA VAL A 398 13.20 -13.58 5.16
C VAL A 398 13.79 -12.19 5.01
N LEU A 399 12.98 -11.15 5.26
CA LEU A 399 13.42 -9.76 5.08
C LEU A 399 14.12 -9.19 6.31
N ALA A 400 13.73 -9.58 7.52
CA ALA A 400 14.39 -9.11 8.75
C ALA A 400 15.82 -9.62 8.92
N ARG A 401 16.20 -10.76 8.33
CA ARG A 401 17.55 -11.32 8.39
C ARG A 401 18.47 -10.91 7.23
N ALA A 402 17.95 -10.36 6.15
CA ALA A 402 18.74 -9.89 5.02
C ALA A 402 19.34 -8.48 5.23
N GLY A 403 18.97 -7.79 6.29
CA GLY A 403 19.38 -6.41 6.58
C GLY A 403 20.52 -6.26 7.62
N VAL A 404 21.16 -7.35 8.06
CA VAL A 404 22.31 -7.28 9.00
C VAL A 404 23.48 -8.05 8.41
N GLY A 405 24.37 -7.31 7.75
CA GLY A 405 25.64 -7.78 7.19
C GLY A 405 26.22 -6.75 6.24
#